data_88cc6f6135908fefe25d933a1dd788fc
#
_entry.id   88cc6f6135908fefe25d933a1dd788fc
#
_cell.length_a   1.000
_cell.length_b   1.000
_cell.length_c   1.000
_cell.angle_alpha   90.00
_cell.angle_beta   90.00
_cell.angle_gamma   90.00
#
_symmetry.space_group_name_H-M   'P 1'
#
loop_
_entity.id
_entity.type
_entity.pdbx_description
1 polymer ?
#
loop_
_entity_poly.entity_id
_entity_poly.type
_entity_poly.pdbx_seq_one_letter_code
_entity_poly.pdbx_strand_id
1 'polypeptide(L)'
;DKDYVIAQYDGAIAYMDACIQSIFNALNAHGILDETIVILNSDHGETLYDHECWFDHHGIYDVTLHVPLIIRFPGAVPANLRVSGYNQHKDLAPTIFDLAGFGKPRGTTFDGQSLMPMVRGEVASHESEFYITECTWMRKHGWRTPQWKLIVALEPDFHFKPPVELYNLIEDPDENENLADTHPDIVSMLKKRMNAWIKKREAETGLKNPMLTQGDWHGHDGVGPFKTSQRAYDTLHIGNP
;
A
#
# COMPACT_ATOMS: atom_id res chain seq x y z
N ASP A 1 20.33 -15.90 9.94
CA ASP A 1 21.09 -14.65 10.08
C ASP A 1 20.38 -13.55 9.29
N LYS A 2 19.90 -12.53 10.01
CA LYS A 2 19.14 -11.40 9.45
C LYS A 2 19.92 -10.67 8.34
N ASP A 3 21.19 -10.36 8.61
CA ASP A 3 22.02 -9.61 7.66
C ASP A 3 22.27 -10.37 6.36
N TYR A 4 22.31 -11.70 6.44
CA TYR A 4 22.41 -12.53 5.25
C TYR A 4 21.16 -12.42 4.39
N VAL A 5 19.96 -12.44 4.98
CA VAL A 5 18.70 -12.34 4.23
C VAL A 5 18.57 -10.94 3.62
N ILE A 6 18.92 -9.90 4.36
CA ILE A 6 18.95 -8.51 3.85
C ILE A 6 19.89 -8.42 2.65
N ALA A 7 21.11 -8.99 2.75
CA ALA A 7 22.06 -9.01 1.63
C ALA A 7 21.53 -9.78 0.39
N GLN A 8 20.72 -10.84 0.59
CA GLN A 8 20.05 -11.52 -0.53
C GLN A 8 18.98 -10.64 -1.18
N TYR A 9 18.22 -9.89 -0.38
CA TYR A 9 17.23 -8.93 -0.86
C TYR A 9 17.90 -7.80 -1.68
N ASP A 10 18.99 -7.23 -1.18
CA ASP A 10 19.79 -6.23 -1.90
C ASP A 10 20.35 -6.80 -3.21
N GLY A 11 20.82 -8.04 -3.19
CA GLY A 11 21.28 -8.74 -4.38
C GLY A 11 20.18 -8.95 -5.43
N ALA A 12 18.94 -9.23 -4.98
CA ALA A 12 17.80 -9.35 -5.86
C ALA A 12 17.42 -8.00 -6.49
N ILE A 13 17.49 -6.89 -5.72
CA ILE A 13 17.30 -5.53 -6.24
C ILE A 13 18.33 -5.21 -7.33
N ALA A 14 19.63 -5.48 -7.07
CA ALA A 14 20.68 -5.23 -8.03
C ALA A 14 20.51 -6.06 -9.32
N TYR A 15 20.07 -7.31 -9.20
CA TYR A 15 19.75 -8.15 -10.36
C TYR A 15 18.58 -7.61 -11.16
N MET A 16 17.50 -7.19 -10.47
CA MET A 16 16.32 -6.59 -11.11
C MET A 16 16.69 -5.30 -11.84
N ASP A 17 17.53 -4.45 -11.26
CA ASP A 17 18.00 -3.21 -11.90
C ASP A 17 18.75 -3.50 -13.21
N ALA A 18 19.62 -4.53 -13.22
CA ALA A 18 20.28 -4.97 -14.45
C ALA A 18 19.29 -5.49 -15.52
N CYS A 19 18.24 -6.17 -15.12
CA CYS A 19 17.17 -6.61 -16.03
C CYS A 19 16.41 -5.42 -16.61
N ILE A 20 16.07 -4.43 -15.79
CA ILE A 20 15.41 -3.19 -16.22
C ILE A 20 16.33 -2.43 -17.21
N GLN A 21 17.64 -2.34 -16.91
CA GLN A 21 18.60 -1.73 -17.84
C GLN A 21 18.60 -2.42 -19.20
N SER A 22 18.46 -3.75 -19.24
CA SER A 22 18.37 -4.50 -20.49
C SER A 22 17.13 -4.13 -21.32
N ILE A 23 16.00 -3.88 -20.66
CA ILE A 23 14.77 -3.38 -21.32
C ILE A 23 15.02 -1.98 -21.89
N PHE A 24 15.62 -1.06 -21.14
CA PHE A 24 15.96 0.27 -21.62
C PHE A 24 16.90 0.23 -22.83
N ASN A 25 17.90 -0.65 -22.80
CA ASN A 25 18.83 -0.84 -23.92
C ASN A 25 18.09 -1.31 -25.19
N ALA A 26 17.15 -2.24 -25.05
CA ALA A 26 16.33 -2.71 -26.16
C ALA A 26 15.45 -1.60 -26.75
N LEU A 27 14.75 -0.85 -25.91
CA LEU A 27 13.91 0.29 -26.35
C LEU A 27 14.75 1.36 -27.05
N ASN A 28 15.95 1.64 -26.53
CA ASN A 28 16.87 2.60 -27.13
C ASN A 28 17.42 2.11 -28.48
N ALA A 29 17.77 0.82 -28.58
CA ALA A 29 18.25 0.21 -29.83
C ALA A 29 17.18 0.25 -30.94
N HIS A 30 15.90 0.21 -30.58
CA HIS A 30 14.77 0.38 -31.49
C HIS A 30 14.39 1.85 -31.73
N GLY A 31 15.03 2.80 -31.05
CA GLY A 31 14.75 4.24 -31.19
C GLY A 31 13.40 4.68 -30.64
N ILE A 32 12.76 3.87 -29.78
CA ILE A 32 11.42 4.14 -29.25
C ILE A 32 11.40 4.47 -27.75
N LEU A 33 12.55 4.58 -27.12
CA LEU A 33 12.62 4.82 -25.66
C LEU A 33 11.93 6.12 -25.24
N ASP A 34 12.07 7.19 -26.03
CA ASP A 34 11.48 8.48 -25.72
C ASP A 34 9.98 8.56 -26.09
N GLU A 35 9.50 7.62 -26.89
CA GLU A 35 8.08 7.47 -27.25
C GLU A 35 7.37 6.45 -26.35
N THR A 36 8.08 5.86 -25.40
CA THR A 36 7.55 4.85 -24.48
C THR A 36 7.26 5.47 -23.13
N ILE A 37 6.03 5.30 -22.62
CA ILE A 37 5.68 5.59 -21.23
C ILE A 37 6.30 4.49 -20.38
N VAL A 38 7.24 4.85 -19.50
CA VAL A 38 7.84 3.91 -18.54
C VAL A 38 7.34 4.25 -17.15
N ILE A 39 6.77 3.26 -16.48
CA ILE A 39 6.33 3.36 -15.09
C ILE A 39 7.02 2.25 -14.30
N LEU A 40 7.81 2.65 -13.30
CA LEU A 40 8.40 1.76 -12.33
C LEU A 40 7.63 1.93 -11.02
N ASN A 41 7.08 0.84 -10.52
CA ASN A 41 6.30 0.79 -9.31
C ASN A 41 6.49 -0.58 -8.63
N SER A 42 6.16 -0.69 -7.35
CA SER A 42 6.01 -1.97 -6.66
C SER A 42 4.56 -2.18 -6.27
N ASP A 43 4.12 -3.42 -6.16
CA ASP A 43 2.79 -3.82 -5.68
C ASP A 43 2.66 -3.61 -4.17
N HIS A 44 3.71 -3.93 -3.41
CA HIS A 44 3.86 -3.71 -1.96
C HIS A 44 5.34 -3.56 -1.60
N GLY A 45 5.60 -3.16 -0.38
CA GLY A 45 6.92 -3.24 0.25
C GLY A 45 7.11 -4.58 0.97
N GLU A 46 8.13 -4.66 1.83
CA GLU A 46 8.48 -5.88 2.54
C GLU A 46 8.98 -5.54 3.95
N THR A 47 8.52 -6.27 4.96
CA THR A 47 9.13 -6.24 6.28
C THR A 47 10.34 -7.16 6.30
N LEU A 48 11.53 -6.62 6.54
CA LEU A 48 12.71 -7.45 6.67
C LEU A 48 12.92 -7.94 8.10
N TYR A 49 12.58 -7.12 9.07
CA TYR A 49 12.50 -7.45 10.50
C TYR A 49 11.66 -6.41 11.27
N ASP A 50 11.07 -5.48 10.52
CA ASP A 50 10.31 -4.39 11.08
C ASP A 50 9.05 -4.93 11.75
N HIS A 51 8.66 -4.33 12.86
CA HIS A 51 7.47 -4.71 13.62
C HIS A 51 7.43 -6.20 14.03
N GLU A 52 8.57 -6.87 14.12
CA GLU A 52 8.63 -8.32 14.37
C GLU A 52 7.83 -9.15 13.34
N CYS A 53 7.60 -8.58 12.16
CA CYS A 53 7.07 -9.25 10.99
C CYS A 53 8.26 -9.61 10.09
N TRP A 54 8.67 -10.88 10.10
CA TRP A 54 9.93 -11.30 9.49
C TRP A 54 9.75 -11.75 8.05
N PHE A 55 10.35 -11.00 7.11
CA PHE A 55 10.45 -11.35 5.69
C PHE A 55 9.09 -11.67 5.06
N ASP A 56 8.13 -10.77 5.30
CA ASP A 56 6.77 -10.86 4.81
C ASP A 56 6.24 -9.46 4.47
N HIS A 57 5.17 -9.38 3.71
CA HIS A 57 4.44 -8.16 3.42
C HIS A 57 3.18 -8.02 4.29
N HIS A 58 3.21 -8.63 5.47
CA HIS A 58 2.13 -8.57 6.46
C HIS A 58 2.11 -7.25 7.22
N GLY A 59 0.92 -6.78 7.52
CA GLY A 59 0.68 -5.52 8.21
C GLY A 59 0.55 -4.34 7.25
N ILE A 60 -0.18 -3.34 7.67
CA ILE A 60 -0.39 -2.11 6.91
C ILE A 60 0.49 -0.97 7.44
N TYR A 61 1.75 -1.30 7.75
CA TYR A 61 2.81 -0.37 8.08
C TYR A 61 3.37 0.33 6.85
N ASP A 62 3.97 1.51 7.01
CA ASP A 62 4.51 2.24 5.84
C ASP A 62 5.61 1.45 5.12
N VAL A 63 6.36 0.60 5.81
CA VAL A 63 7.36 -0.28 5.19
C VAL A 63 6.74 -1.23 4.14
N THR A 64 5.46 -1.58 4.27
CA THR A 64 4.74 -2.40 3.28
C THR A 64 3.86 -1.58 2.34
N LEU A 65 3.44 -0.38 2.74
CA LEU A 65 2.52 0.46 1.96
C LEU A 65 3.21 1.52 1.11
N HIS A 66 4.34 2.06 1.57
CA HIS A 66 5.05 3.15 0.90
C HIS A 66 6.02 2.59 -0.14
N VAL A 67 5.54 2.43 -1.35
CA VAL A 67 6.28 1.86 -2.47
C VAL A 67 6.84 2.94 -3.42
N PRO A 68 7.92 2.67 -4.17
CA PRO A 68 8.43 3.59 -5.17
C PRO A 68 7.43 3.78 -6.32
N LEU A 69 7.39 4.99 -6.87
CA LEU A 69 6.73 5.29 -8.14
C LEU A 69 7.60 6.24 -8.94
N ILE A 70 8.05 5.80 -10.12
CA ILE A 70 8.81 6.61 -11.06
C ILE A 70 8.08 6.57 -12.41
N ILE A 71 7.82 7.74 -12.98
CA ILE A 71 7.20 7.88 -14.29
C ILE A 71 8.17 8.62 -15.22
N ARG A 72 8.48 8.01 -16.35
CA ARG A 72 9.27 8.61 -17.42
C ARG A 72 8.46 8.66 -18.71
N PHE A 73 8.23 9.88 -19.20
CA PHE A 73 7.70 10.12 -20.53
C PHE A 73 8.14 11.51 -20.99
N PRO A 74 9.26 11.63 -21.73
CA PRO A 74 9.79 12.92 -22.18
C PRO A 74 8.75 13.74 -22.93
N GLY A 75 8.74 15.05 -22.67
CA GLY A 75 7.76 15.96 -23.26
C GLY A 75 6.47 16.13 -22.45
N ALA A 76 6.05 15.12 -21.68
CA ALA A 76 4.87 15.20 -20.82
C ALA A 76 5.22 15.24 -19.33
N VAL A 77 6.27 14.52 -18.92
CA VAL A 77 6.74 14.47 -17.52
C VAL A 77 8.12 15.12 -17.45
N PRO A 78 8.30 16.24 -16.71
CA PRO A 78 9.59 16.90 -16.53
C PRO A 78 10.62 15.99 -15.87
N ALA A 79 11.87 16.07 -16.35
CA ALA A 79 12.98 15.35 -15.74
C ALA A 79 13.27 15.90 -14.34
N ASN A 80 13.68 15.02 -13.41
CA ASN A 80 14.03 15.34 -12.03
C ASN A 80 12.92 16.00 -11.20
N LEU A 81 11.67 15.96 -11.64
CA LEU A 81 10.54 16.40 -10.84
C LEU A 81 10.31 15.43 -9.69
N ARG A 82 10.14 15.96 -8.48
CA ARG A 82 9.67 15.23 -7.30
C ARG A 82 8.31 15.77 -6.90
N VAL A 83 7.34 14.88 -6.78
CA VAL A 83 5.98 15.18 -6.34
C VAL A 83 5.81 14.62 -4.94
N SER A 84 5.51 15.47 -3.97
CA SER A 84 5.42 15.11 -2.54
C SER A 84 4.00 14.77 -2.07
N GLY A 85 2.99 14.92 -2.91
CA GLY A 85 1.61 14.60 -2.56
C GLY A 85 1.34 13.10 -2.55
N TYR A 86 0.30 12.70 -1.81
CA TYR A 86 -0.12 11.31 -1.79
C TYR A 86 -0.64 10.86 -3.16
N ASN A 87 -0.23 9.67 -3.54
CA ASN A 87 -0.76 8.93 -4.68
C ASN A 87 -0.99 7.47 -4.27
N GLN A 88 -1.85 6.79 -4.98
CA GLN A 88 -2.20 5.40 -4.71
C GLN A 88 -2.22 4.60 -6.01
N HIS A 89 -2.12 3.29 -5.95
CA HIS A 89 -2.18 2.42 -7.14
C HIS A 89 -3.42 2.66 -8.02
N LYS A 90 -4.55 3.03 -7.41
CA LYS A 90 -5.78 3.38 -8.15
C LYS A 90 -5.60 4.55 -9.12
N ASP A 91 -4.58 5.39 -8.90
CA ASP A 91 -4.28 6.57 -9.71
C ASP A 91 -3.46 6.24 -10.97
N LEU A 92 -2.87 5.05 -11.04
CA LEU A 92 -2.03 4.64 -12.18
C LEU A 92 -2.85 4.51 -13.48
N ALA A 93 -3.99 3.82 -13.43
CA ALA A 93 -4.80 3.62 -14.62
C ALA A 93 -5.25 4.96 -15.25
N PRO A 94 -5.89 5.89 -14.53
CA PRO A 94 -6.25 7.18 -15.12
C PRO A 94 -5.03 8.01 -15.56
N THR A 95 -3.86 7.86 -14.91
CA THR A 95 -2.61 8.52 -15.34
C THR A 95 -2.12 7.98 -16.67
N ILE A 96 -2.15 6.66 -16.87
CA ILE A 96 -1.76 6.02 -18.14
C ILE A 96 -2.67 6.50 -19.28
N PHE A 97 -3.98 6.56 -19.06
CA PHE A 97 -4.92 7.05 -20.06
C PHE A 97 -4.66 8.52 -20.42
N ASP A 98 -4.34 9.35 -19.44
CA ASP A 98 -4.01 10.77 -19.65
C ASP A 98 -2.70 10.91 -20.43
N LEU A 99 -1.63 10.22 -20.02
CA LEU A 99 -0.33 10.23 -20.70
C LEU A 99 -0.40 9.70 -22.13
N ALA A 100 -1.21 8.68 -22.37
CA ALA A 100 -1.39 8.10 -23.69
C ALA A 100 -2.33 8.93 -24.60
N GLY A 101 -2.91 10.00 -24.08
CA GLY A 101 -3.87 10.84 -24.82
C GLY A 101 -5.21 10.16 -25.07
N PHE A 102 -5.53 9.10 -24.35
CA PHE A 102 -6.82 8.43 -24.44
C PHE A 102 -7.84 9.11 -23.53
N GLY A 103 -9.01 9.33 -24.04
CA GLY A 103 -10.14 9.74 -23.21
C GLY A 103 -10.58 8.59 -22.27
N LYS A 104 -11.25 8.95 -21.18
CA LYS A 104 -11.86 7.96 -20.29
C LYS A 104 -12.82 7.05 -21.08
N PRO A 105 -12.68 5.71 -20.97
CA PRO A 105 -13.57 4.79 -21.67
C PRO A 105 -15.05 5.00 -21.25
N ARG A 106 -15.95 4.88 -22.21
CA ARG A 106 -17.39 5.03 -21.95
C ARG A 106 -17.86 3.96 -20.96
N GLY A 107 -18.64 4.37 -19.95
CA GLY A 107 -19.17 3.47 -18.94
C GLY A 107 -18.17 3.03 -17.87
N THR A 108 -16.92 3.50 -17.92
CA THR A 108 -15.90 3.21 -16.91
C THR A 108 -15.88 4.30 -15.84
N THR A 109 -15.76 3.91 -14.57
CA THR A 109 -15.47 4.82 -13.48
C THR A 109 -14.14 4.42 -12.87
N PHE A 110 -13.19 5.35 -12.79
CA PHE A 110 -11.96 5.15 -12.04
C PHE A 110 -12.19 5.55 -10.58
N ASP A 111 -11.70 4.78 -9.65
CA ASP A 111 -11.65 5.15 -8.23
C ASP A 111 -10.53 6.14 -7.94
N GLY A 112 -9.50 6.16 -8.77
CA GLY A 112 -8.38 7.09 -8.73
C GLY A 112 -8.53 8.26 -9.70
N GLN A 113 -7.53 9.15 -9.63
CA GLN A 113 -7.41 10.34 -10.48
C GLN A 113 -6.05 10.36 -11.17
N SER A 114 -5.97 10.98 -12.36
CA SER A 114 -4.68 11.16 -13.03
C SER A 114 -3.71 11.96 -12.17
N LEU A 115 -2.47 11.53 -12.08
CA LEU A 115 -1.39 12.25 -11.38
C LEU A 115 -0.87 13.45 -12.19
N MET A 116 -1.28 13.60 -13.44
CA MET A 116 -0.79 14.68 -14.31
C MET A 116 -1.09 16.09 -13.79
N PRO A 117 -2.21 16.39 -13.12
CA PRO A 117 -2.39 17.68 -12.45
C PRO A 117 -1.35 17.95 -11.35
N MET A 118 -0.91 16.90 -10.62
CA MET A 118 0.18 17.04 -9.62
C MET A 118 1.53 17.27 -10.33
N VAL A 119 1.79 16.56 -11.42
CA VAL A 119 3.01 16.73 -12.25
C VAL A 119 3.10 18.16 -12.80
N ARG A 120 1.98 18.75 -13.20
CA ARG A 120 1.92 20.15 -13.69
C ARG A 120 1.88 21.21 -12.58
N GLY A 121 1.84 20.79 -11.31
CA GLY A 121 1.76 21.72 -10.17
C GLY A 121 0.39 22.40 -10.01
N GLU A 122 -0.65 21.89 -10.64
CA GLU A 122 -2.03 22.41 -10.56
C GLU A 122 -2.68 22.09 -9.21
N VAL A 123 -2.32 20.95 -8.63
CA VAL A 123 -2.73 20.51 -7.30
C VAL A 123 -1.55 19.89 -6.55
N ALA A 124 -1.51 20.04 -5.24
CA ALA A 124 -0.45 19.44 -4.42
C ALA A 124 -0.70 17.94 -4.15
N SER A 125 -1.97 17.56 -3.96
CA SER A 125 -2.42 16.18 -3.77
C SER A 125 -3.92 16.08 -4.10
N HIS A 126 -4.37 14.92 -4.54
CA HIS A 126 -5.81 14.66 -4.74
C HIS A 126 -6.51 14.31 -3.42
N GLU A 127 -5.83 13.59 -2.57
CA GLU A 127 -6.32 13.16 -1.26
C GLU A 127 -5.25 13.47 -0.21
N SER A 128 -5.68 13.87 0.97
CA SER A 128 -4.80 14.09 2.12
C SER A 128 -4.92 12.98 3.16
N GLU A 129 -5.96 12.17 3.08
CA GLU A 129 -6.20 11.01 3.96
C GLU A 129 -6.96 9.93 3.20
N PHE A 130 -6.75 8.67 3.55
CA PHE A 130 -7.33 7.55 2.82
C PHE A 130 -7.46 6.27 3.67
N TYR A 131 -8.33 5.40 3.19
CA TYR A 131 -8.57 4.07 3.72
C TYR A 131 -7.47 3.11 3.28
N ILE A 132 -6.94 2.33 4.22
CA ILE A 132 -5.93 1.30 3.99
C ILE A 132 -6.44 -0.06 4.44
N THR A 133 -6.06 -1.13 3.74
CA THR A 133 -6.51 -2.49 4.03
C THR A 133 -5.44 -3.52 3.77
N GLU A 134 -5.54 -4.63 4.47
CA GLU A 134 -4.76 -5.84 4.25
C GLU A 134 -5.62 -7.06 4.50
N CYS A 135 -5.38 -8.10 3.72
CA CYS A 135 -6.04 -9.40 3.85
C CYS A 135 -5.10 -10.53 3.39
N THR A 136 -3.81 -10.46 3.72
CA THR A 136 -2.83 -11.49 3.35
C THR A 136 -3.04 -12.74 4.20
N TRP A 137 -2.88 -12.61 5.51
CA TRP A 137 -3.08 -13.67 6.48
C TRP A 137 -4.33 -13.45 7.34
N MET A 138 -4.50 -12.24 7.82
CA MET A 138 -5.64 -11.78 8.61
C MET A 138 -6.11 -10.44 8.10
N ARG A 139 -7.39 -10.12 8.37
CA ARG A 139 -7.98 -8.87 7.92
C ARG A 139 -7.62 -7.74 8.87
N LYS A 140 -7.00 -6.71 8.31
CA LYS A 140 -6.78 -5.43 8.98
C LYS A 140 -7.26 -4.30 8.10
N HIS A 141 -7.73 -3.24 8.68
CA HIS A 141 -8.02 -2.00 7.97
C HIS A 141 -7.62 -0.78 8.79
N GLY A 142 -7.52 0.37 8.16
CA GLY A 142 -7.09 1.56 8.85
C GLY A 142 -7.38 2.85 8.12
N TRP A 143 -6.93 3.93 8.72
CA TRP A 143 -7.06 5.28 8.21
C TRP A 143 -5.72 6.00 8.29
N ARG A 144 -5.23 6.45 7.14
CA ARG A 144 -3.95 7.14 6.99
C ARG A 144 -4.19 8.62 6.74
N THR A 145 -3.58 9.47 7.55
CA THR A 145 -3.52 10.93 7.37
C THR A 145 -2.05 11.37 7.29
N PRO A 146 -1.71 12.63 6.97
CA PRO A 146 -0.31 13.08 7.00
C PRO A 146 0.40 12.86 8.33
N GLN A 147 -0.32 12.98 9.44
CA GLN A 147 0.26 12.84 10.78
C GLN A 147 -0.03 11.50 11.43
N TRP A 148 -1.22 10.95 11.25
CA TRP A 148 -1.67 9.79 12.01
C TRP A 148 -1.96 8.60 11.13
N LYS A 149 -1.61 7.43 11.61
CA LYS A 149 -2.06 6.15 11.07
C LYS A 149 -2.78 5.37 12.15
N LEU A 150 -4.03 5.02 11.87
CA LEU A 150 -4.83 4.10 12.66
C LEU A 150 -4.86 2.75 11.97
N ILE A 151 -4.58 1.68 12.71
CA ILE A 151 -4.76 0.29 12.27
C ILE A 151 -5.77 -0.38 13.21
N VAL A 152 -6.71 -1.12 12.63
CA VAL A 152 -7.72 -1.89 13.37
C VAL A 152 -7.70 -3.32 12.82
N ALA A 153 -7.31 -4.27 13.65
CA ALA A 153 -7.41 -5.68 13.32
C ALA A 153 -8.87 -6.14 13.44
N LEU A 154 -9.34 -6.87 12.44
CA LEU A 154 -10.66 -7.51 12.45
C LEU A 154 -10.62 -8.91 13.04
N GLU A 155 -9.42 -9.44 13.18
CA GLU A 155 -9.12 -10.79 13.69
C GLU A 155 -7.79 -10.77 14.46
N PRO A 156 -7.59 -11.66 15.43
CA PRO A 156 -6.29 -11.88 16.05
C PRO A 156 -5.27 -12.40 15.02
N ASP A 157 -4.05 -11.89 15.09
CA ASP A 157 -2.98 -12.33 14.21
C ASP A 157 -1.85 -13.10 14.93
N PHE A 158 -1.03 -13.80 14.17
CA PHE A 158 0.04 -14.64 14.71
C PHE A 158 1.29 -13.84 15.12
N HIS A 159 1.38 -12.57 14.77
CA HIS A 159 2.44 -11.67 15.26
C HIS A 159 2.08 -11.02 16.61
N PHE A 160 0.95 -11.41 17.22
CA PHE A 160 0.49 -10.91 18.51
C PHE A 160 0.33 -9.40 18.57
N LYS A 161 0.09 -8.74 17.45
CA LYS A 161 -0.15 -7.30 17.41
C LYS A 161 -1.48 -6.97 18.11
N PRO A 162 -1.56 -5.80 18.76
CA PRO A 162 -2.78 -5.39 19.44
C PRO A 162 -3.92 -5.15 18.42
N PRO A 163 -5.18 -5.25 18.86
CA PRO A 163 -6.33 -5.08 17.96
C PRO A 163 -6.50 -3.65 17.45
N VAL A 164 -5.85 -2.68 18.08
CA VAL A 164 -5.85 -1.27 17.67
C VAL A 164 -4.44 -0.71 17.82
N GLU A 165 -3.94 -0.11 16.76
CA GLU A 165 -2.66 0.57 16.75
C GLU A 165 -2.86 2.00 16.24
N LEU A 166 -2.13 2.94 16.83
CA LEU A 166 -2.11 4.35 16.44
C LEU A 166 -0.68 4.87 16.43
N TYR A 167 -0.27 5.44 15.33
CA TYR A 167 1.09 5.98 15.14
C TYR A 167 1.07 7.44 14.75
N ASN A 168 2.00 8.23 15.33
CA ASN A 168 2.27 9.61 14.93
C ASN A 168 3.44 9.64 13.94
N LEU A 169 3.17 9.62 12.67
CA LEU A 169 4.15 9.46 11.60
C LEU A 169 5.07 10.67 11.39
N ILE A 170 4.82 11.80 12.07
CA ILE A 170 5.72 12.95 12.09
C ILE A 170 6.84 12.74 13.11
N GLU A 171 6.49 12.19 14.27
CA GLU A 171 7.43 11.98 15.38
C GLU A 171 8.04 10.57 15.35
N ASP A 172 7.29 9.61 14.85
CA ASP A 172 7.65 8.19 14.75
C ASP A 172 7.34 7.67 13.32
N PRO A 173 8.11 8.05 12.31
CA PRO A 173 7.89 7.61 10.93
C PRO A 173 8.07 6.09 10.74
N ASP A 174 8.78 5.44 11.63
CA ASP A 174 9.02 3.99 11.61
C ASP A 174 7.98 3.19 12.40
N GLU A 175 6.95 3.85 12.97
CA GLU A 175 5.78 3.23 13.60
C GLU A 175 6.14 2.27 14.76
N ASN A 176 7.09 2.67 15.61
CA ASN A 176 7.59 1.83 16.71
C ASN A 176 6.77 2.00 18.00
N GLU A 177 6.12 3.15 18.20
CA GLU A 177 5.40 3.48 19.41
C GLU A 177 3.87 3.50 19.19
N ASN A 178 3.18 2.48 19.67
CA ASN A 178 1.72 2.44 19.61
C ASN A 178 1.09 3.37 20.65
N LEU A 179 0.45 4.44 20.19
CA LEU A 179 -0.20 5.47 21.01
C LEU A 179 -1.70 5.24 21.24
N ALA A 180 -2.25 4.09 20.86
CA ALA A 180 -3.69 3.85 20.91
C ALA A 180 -4.29 4.02 22.34
N ASP A 181 -3.58 3.54 23.34
CA ASP A 181 -4.05 3.61 24.76
C ASP A 181 -3.88 5.00 25.34
N THR A 182 -2.89 5.77 24.90
CA THR A 182 -2.60 7.13 25.40
C THR A 182 -3.38 8.22 24.68
N HIS A 183 -3.89 7.95 23.47
CA HIS A 183 -4.64 8.90 22.64
C HIS A 183 -5.99 8.32 22.15
N PRO A 184 -6.87 7.89 23.07
CA PRO A 184 -8.15 7.27 22.69
C PRO A 184 -9.12 8.22 21.96
N ASP A 185 -8.98 9.51 22.16
CA ASP A 185 -9.71 10.56 21.44
C ASP A 185 -9.34 10.61 19.97
N ILE A 186 -8.05 10.50 19.63
CA ILE A 186 -7.56 10.44 18.25
C ILE A 186 -8.02 9.13 17.58
N VAL A 187 -7.89 8.01 18.28
CA VAL A 187 -8.43 6.72 17.81
C VAL A 187 -9.91 6.83 17.45
N SER A 188 -10.72 7.42 18.35
CA SER A 188 -12.15 7.62 18.13
C SER A 188 -12.43 8.51 16.92
N MET A 189 -11.71 9.60 16.79
CA MET A 189 -11.83 10.53 15.66
C MET A 189 -11.51 9.85 14.33
N LEU A 190 -10.41 9.13 14.24
CA LEU A 190 -9.99 8.45 13.00
C LEU A 190 -10.91 7.28 12.65
N LYS A 191 -11.37 6.50 13.63
CA LYS A 191 -12.41 5.49 13.41
C LYS A 191 -13.70 6.09 12.84
N LYS A 192 -14.10 7.26 13.33
CA LYS A 192 -15.27 7.98 12.80
C LYS A 192 -15.09 8.39 11.34
N ARG A 193 -13.93 8.92 10.97
CA ARG A 193 -13.60 9.30 9.58
C ARG A 193 -13.59 8.07 8.67
N MET A 194 -12.88 7.01 9.07
CA MET A 194 -12.83 5.74 8.35
C MET A 194 -14.23 5.17 8.11
N ASN A 195 -15.06 5.10 9.15
CA ASN A 195 -16.43 4.58 9.03
C ASN A 195 -17.33 5.47 8.17
N ALA A 196 -17.14 6.78 8.20
CA ALA A 196 -17.86 7.70 7.32
C ALA A 196 -17.50 7.49 5.84
N TRP A 197 -16.21 7.29 5.55
CA TRP A 197 -15.73 6.98 4.21
C TRP A 197 -16.28 5.62 3.73
N ILE A 198 -16.23 4.58 4.56
CA ILE A 198 -16.80 3.26 4.21
C ILE A 198 -18.27 3.39 3.84
N LYS A 199 -19.08 4.06 4.68
CA LYS A 199 -20.51 4.27 4.40
C LYS A 199 -20.75 5.05 3.11
N LYS A 200 -19.93 6.06 2.85
CA LYS A 200 -19.99 6.83 1.61
C LYS A 200 -19.72 5.92 0.40
N ARG A 201 -18.64 5.12 0.44
CA ARG A 201 -18.30 4.20 -0.65
C ARG A 201 -19.35 3.12 -0.87
N GLU A 202 -19.91 2.55 0.20
CA GLU A 202 -21.02 1.60 0.09
C GLU A 202 -22.26 2.22 -0.59
N ALA A 203 -22.56 3.48 -0.28
CA ALA A 203 -23.67 4.19 -0.92
C ALA A 203 -23.41 4.50 -2.39
N GLU A 204 -22.18 4.86 -2.75
CA GLU A 204 -21.78 5.18 -4.14
C GLU A 204 -21.75 3.94 -5.04
N THR A 205 -21.27 2.81 -4.51
CA THR A 205 -21.08 1.58 -5.29
C THR A 205 -22.27 0.63 -5.23
N GLY A 206 -23.13 0.76 -4.22
CA GLY A 206 -24.18 -0.21 -3.90
C GLY A 206 -23.66 -1.53 -3.32
N LEU A 207 -22.33 -1.65 -3.08
CA LEU A 207 -21.67 -2.83 -2.56
C LEU A 207 -21.27 -2.63 -1.10
N LYS A 208 -21.36 -3.70 -0.31
CA LYS A 208 -20.84 -3.70 1.05
C LYS A 208 -19.31 -3.83 1.05
N ASN A 209 -18.67 -3.24 2.05
CA ASN A 209 -17.23 -3.36 2.21
C ASN A 209 -16.85 -4.84 2.43
N PRO A 210 -16.09 -5.48 1.51
CA PRO A 210 -15.75 -6.90 1.61
C PRO A 210 -14.93 -7.21 2.86
N MET A 211 -14.12 -6.28 3.34
CA MET A 211 -13.37 -6.44 4.59
C MET A 211 -14.28 -6.74 5.80
N LEU A 212 -15.53 -6.26 5.79
CA LEU A 212 -16.47 -6.40 6.90
C LEU A 212 -17.51 -7.51 6.67
N THR A 213 -17.73 -7.94 5.43
CA THR A 213 -18.83 -8.85 5.07
C THR A 213 -18.38 -10.26 4.72
N GLN A 214 -17.12 -10.48 4.42
CA GLN A 214 -16.58 -11.81 4.17
C GLN A 214 -16.27 -12.53 5.49
N GLY A 215 -17.32 -12.84 6.26
CA GLY A 215 -17.20 -13.54 7.55
C GLY A 215 -16.76 -14.99 7.46
N ASP A 216 -16.86 -15.57 6.27
CA ASP A 216 -16.45 -16.92 5.90
C ASP A 216 -15.13 -16.96 5.10
N TRP A 217 -14.40 -15.84 5.09
CA TRP A 217 -13.02 -15.84 4.61
C TRP A 217 -12.16 -16.79 5.45
N HIS A 218 -11.49 -17.74 4.80
CA HIS A 218 -10.77 -18.82 5.45
C HIS A 218 -9.25 -18.61 5.52
N GLY A 219 -8.75 -17.44 5.12
CA GLY A 219 -7.34 -17.16 5.10
C GLY A 219 -6.61 -17.87 3.95
N HIS A 220 -5.30 -17.96 4.08
CA HIS A 220 -4.45 -18.65 3.11
C HIS A 220 -4.70 -20.15 3.18
N ASP A 221 -4.83 -20.83 2.04
CA ASP A 221 -5.07 -22.28 1.92
C ASP A 221 -6.27 -22.82 2.73
N GLY A 222 -7.28 -21.97 2.95
CA GLY A 222 -8.47 -22.34 3.71
C GLY A 222 -8.27 -22.36 5.21
N VAL A 223 -7.21 -21.73 5.70
CA VAL A 223 -6.88 -21.61 7.13
C VAL A 223 -7.28 -20.23 7.64
N GLY A 224 -7.91 -20.17 8.82
CA GLY A 224 -8.45 -18.95 9.42
C GLY A 224 -9.96 -18.78 9.16
N PRO A 225 -10.59 -17.68 9.61
CA PRO A 225 -10.05 -16.78 10.62
C PRO A 225 -9.85 -17.48 11.97
N PHE A 226 -8.84 -17.06 12.73
CA PHE A 226 -8.50 -17.68 14.02
C PHE A 226 -9.19 -16.97 15.19
N LYS A 227 -9.50 -17.72 16.24
CA LYS A 227 -10.13 -17.17 17.46
C LYS A 227 -9.13 -16.48 18.39
N THR A 228 -7.86 -16.85 18.32
CA THR A 228 -6.78 -16.30 19.15
C THR A 228 -5.49 -16.22 18.35
N SER A 229 -4.62 -15.27 18.71
CA SER A 229 -3.28 -15.15 18.12
C SER A 229 -2.44 -16.41 18.32
N GLN A 230 -2.54 -17.05 19.50
CA GLN A 230 -1.82 -18.29 19.76
C GLN A 230 -2.22 -19.41 18.80
N ARG A 231 -3.53 -19.55 18.52
CA ARG A 231 -4.00 -20.56 17.55
C ARG A 231 -3.55 -20.23 16.12
N ALA A 232 -3.53 -18.95 15.74
CA ALA A 232 -2.99 -18.52 14.46
C ALA A 232 -1.52 -18.90 14.34
N TYR A 233 -0.74 -18.53 15.35
CA TYR A 233 0.69 -18.85 15.44
C TYR A 233 0.93 -20.36 15.34
N ASP A 234 0.27 -21.16 16.18
CA ASP A 234 0.43 -22.62 16.20
C ASP A 234 0.08 -23.27 14.87
N THR A 235 -0.89 -22.70 14.14
CA THR A 235 -1.33 -23.27 12.85
C THR A 235 -0.46 -22.85 11.67
N LEU A 236 -0.02 -21.58 11.65
CA LEU A 236 0.73 -21.03 10.52
C LEU A 236 2.24 -21.21 10.65
N HIS A 237 2.76 -21.28 11.90
CA HIS A 237 4.19 -21.49 12.18
C HIS A 237 4.55 -22.90 12.59
N ILE A 238 3.60 -23.77 12.72
CA ILE A 238 3.89 -25.19 12.79
C ILE A 238 4.28 -25.65 11.39
N GLY A 239 5.23 -25.17 10.97
CA GLY A 239 6.02 -25.81 10.06
C GLY A 239 6.64 -26.83 10.82
N ASN A 240 6.40 -27.47 11.27
CA ASN A 240 7.24 -28.52 11.09
C ASN A 240 8.56 -28.62 11.70
N PRO A 241 8.80 -29.57 12.50
CA PRO A 241 10.17 -29.89 12.91
C PRO A 241 11.04 -30.20 11.67
#